data_90771593d2b50c204b7dcbb86097a4b6
#
_entry.id   90771593d2b50c204b7dcbb86097a4b6
#
_cell.length_a   1.000
_cell.length_b   1.000
_cell.length_c   1.000
_cell.angle_alpha   90.00
_cell.angle_beta   90.00
_cell.angle_gamma   90.00
#
_symmetry.space_group_name_H-M   'P 1'
#
loop_
_entity.id
_entity.type
_entity.pdbx_description
1 polymer ?
#
loop_
_entity_poly.entity_id
_entity_poly.type
_entity_poly.pdbx_seq_one_letter_code
_entity_poly.pdbx_strand_id
1 'polypeptide(L)'
;KMLATLCLLSVSGASYACYDHMMFNPNNMGLVEGTIARMAGLVPPKPVFDVVHPSMARVQVGEKSAMTVNFSRPMFSKNVSLKVQGTRNVVLDVNEIALEDRSGSVSFAYELTEGASYESIILTVTGEHDGKIVNQSSQIYLRGV
;
A
#
# COMPACT_ATOMS: atom_id res chain seq x y z
N LYS A 1 10.95 50.58 37.06
CA LYS A 1 10.13 49.34 37.17
C LYS A 1 9.63 49.00 35.79
N MET A 2 10.37 48.10 35.10
CA MET A 2 10.03 47.60 33.79
C MET A 2 9.26 46.28 34.00
N LEU A 3 8.03 46.18 33.50
CA LEU A 3 7.28 44.96 33.36
C LEU A 3 7.64 44.34 31.98
N ALA A 4 8.26 43.18 32.04
CA ALA A 4 8.49 42.35 30.85
C ALA A 4 7.27 41.47 30.61
N THR A 5 6.54 41.74 29.52
CA THR A 5 5.40 40.91 29.08
C THR A 5 5.97 39.74 28.28
N LEU A 6 5.84 38.56 28.85
CA LEU A 6 6.22 37.30 28.22
C LEU A 6 5.09 36.83 27.28
N CYS A 7 5.27 36.98 25.97
CA CYS A 7 4.35 36.38 24.97
C CYS A 7 4.63 34.89 24.87
N LEU A 8 3.72 34.08 25.40
CA LEU A 8 3.68 32.64 25.13
C LEU A 8 3.13 32.42 23.70
N LEU A 9 4.01 32.02 22.81
CA LEU A 9 3.65 31.48 21.52
C LEU A 9 3.12 30.06 21.72
N SER A 10 1.81 29.90 21.72
CA SER A 10 1.13 28.61 21.63
C SER A 10 1.32 28.07 20.20
N VAL A 11 2.22 27.13 20.03
CA VAL A 11 2.31 26.32 18.81
C VAL A 11 1.11 25.37 18.80
N SER A 12 0.06 25.76 18.10
CA SER A 12 -1.06 24.88 17.78
C SER A 12 -0.55 23.78 16.88
N GLY A 13 -0.48 22.56 17.42
CA GLY A 13 -0.18 21.35 16.67
C GLY A 13 -1.21 21.19 15.55
N ALA A 14 -0.76 21.31 14.32
CA ALA A 14 -1.55 20.96 13.15
C ALA A 14 -1.76 19.45 13.20
N SER A 15 -2.99 19.03 13.49
CA SER A 15 -3.45 17.65 13.40
C SER A 15 -3.39 17.20 11.94
N TYR A 16 -2.51 16.26 11.65
CA TYR A 16 -2.37 15.60 10.33
C TYR A 16 -3.51 14.63 10.00
N ALA A 17 -4.73 14.93 10.44
CA ALA A 17 -5.87 14.01 10.31
C ALA A 17 -6.63 14.05 8.97
N CYS A 18 -6.16 14.78 7.95
CA CYS A 18 -6.90 14.93 6.69
C CYS A 18 -6.05 14.71 5.44
N TYR A 19 -5.03 13.84 5.48
CA TYR A 19 -4.18 13.60 4.30
C TYR A 19 -4.80 12.66 3.27
N ASP A 20 -5.86 11.96 3.63
CA ASP A 20 -6.44 10.90 2.78
C ASP A 20 -7.53 11.39 1.79
N HIS A 21 -7.92 12.67 1.81
CA HIS A 21 -9.00 13.17 0.95
C HIS A 21 -8.59 14.21 -0.08
N MET A 22 -7.36 14.66 -0.11
CA MET A 22 -6.86 15.40 -1.25
C MET A 22 -6.35 14.41 -2.28
N MET A 23 -7.01 14.34 -3.41
CA MET A 23 -6.56 13.67 -4.63
C MET A 23 -5.28 14.35 -5.16
N PHE A 24 -4.21 14.26 -4.39
CA PHE A 24 -2.90 14.69 -4.81
C PHE A 24 -2.35 13.59 -5.72
N ASN A 25 -2.66 13.69 -7.01
CA ASN A 25 -2.12 12.76 -7.99
C ASN A 25 -0.77 13.30 -8.49
N PRO A 26 0.36 12.78 -7.99
CA PRO A 26 1.67 13.26 -8.38
C PRO A 26 1.98 13.05 -9.87
N ASN A 27 1.20 12.23 -10.57
CA ASN A 27 1.36 11.98 -12.01
C ASN A 27 0.76 13.11 -12.87
N ASN A 28 -0.08 13.98 -12.30
CA ASN A 28 -0.66 15.12 -12.98
C ASN A 28 0.05 16.45 -12.69
N MET A 29 1.13 16.43 -11.93
CA MET A 29 1.94 17.61 -11.66
C MET A 29 2.85 17.94 -12.85
N GLY A 30 3.00 19.22 -13.15
CA GLY A 30 4.01 19.70 -14.08
C GLY A 30 5.43 19.28 -13.62
N LEU A 31 6.36 19.20 -14.58
CA LEU A 31 7.74 18.73 -14.31
C LEU A 31 8.42 19.50 -13.16
N VAL A 32 8.19 20.80 -13.06
CA VAL A 32 8.80 21.65 -12.03
C VAL A 32 8.14 21.43 -10.67
N GLU A 33 6.83 21.42 -10.61
CA GLU A 33 6.05 21.24 -9.37
C GLU A 33 6.25 19.85 -8.78
N GLY A 34 6.28 18.81 -9.62
CA GLY A 34 6.55 17.45 -9.19
C GLY A 34 7.98 17.28 -8.64
N THR A 35 8.96 17.99 -9.20
CA THR A 35 10.34 17.95 -8.70
C THR A 35 10.46 18.65 -7.35
N ILE A 36 9.86 19.82 -7.18
CA ILE A 36 9.86 20.55 -5.92
C ILE A 36 9.15 19.74 -4.83
N ALA A 37 8.00 19.15 -5.13
CA ALA A 37 7.26 18.33 -4.18
C ALA A 37 8.04 17.10 -3.72
N ARG A 38 8.81 16.45 -4.61
CA ARG A 38 9.71 15.34 -4.25
C ARG A 38 10.87 15.80 -3.39
N MET A 39 11.50 16.91 -3.71
CA MET A 39 12.61 17.49 -2.93
C MET A 39 12.14 17.93 -1.54
N ALA A 40 10.92 18.39 -1.41
CA ALA A 40 10.30 18.74 -0.12
C ALA A 40 9.79 17.52 0.68
N GLY A 41 9.92 16.30 0.16
CA GLY A 41 9.44 15.08 0.82
C GLY A 41 7.91 14.96 0.86
N LEU A 42 7.19 15.76 0.06
CA LEU A 42 5.73 15.77 -0.02
C LEU A 42 5.19 14.64 -0.90
N VAL A 43 6.03 14.06 -1.76
CA VAL A 43 5.68 12.92 -2.60
C VAL A 43 6.42 11.69 -2.07
N PRO A 44 5.72 10.62 -1.74
CA PRO A 44 6.38 9.39 -1.32
C PRO A 44 7.33 8.88 -2.41
N PRO A 45 8.45 8.27 -2.04
CA PRO A 45 9.38 7.70 -3.02
C PRO A 45 8.65 6.67 -3.88
N LYS A 46 9.00 6.64 -5.17
CA LYS A 46 8.43 5.63 -6.08
C LYS A 46 8.72 4.23 -5.52
N PRO A 47 7.72 3.36 -5.46
CA PRO A 47 7.91 2.00 -5.01
C PRO A 47 8.96 1.27 -5.88
N VAL A 48 9.77 0.44 -5.25
CA VAL A 48 10.81 -0.36 -5.93
C VAL A 48 10.16 -1.48 -6.75
N PHE A 49 9.17 -2.14 -6.16
CA PHE A 49 8.37 -3.17 -6.82
C PHE A 49 7.03 -2.55 -7.23
N ASP A 50 6.66 -2.74 -8.49
CA ASP A 50 5.35 -2.29 -8.98
C ASP A 50 4.35 -3.43 -8.81
N VAL A 51 3.30 -3.19 -8.02
CA VAL A 51 2.24 -4.17 -7.74
C VAL A 51 0.90 -3.50 -8.00
N VAL A 52 0.20 -3.99 -9.01
CA VAL A 52 -1.09 -3.47 -9.43
C VAL A 52 -2.20 -4.44 -9.06
N HIS A 53 -3.11 -3.97 -8.24
CA HIS A 53 -4.27 -4.72 -7.77
C HIS A 53 -5.48 -3.80 -7.60
N PRO A 54 -6.71 -4.34 -7.53
CA PRO A 54 -7.88 -3.54 -7.17
C PRO A 54 -7.74 -3.02 -5.73
N SER A 55 -8.14 -1.79 -5.49
CA SER A 55 -8.16 -1.23 -4.13
C SER A 55 -9.29 -1.81 -3.27
N MET A 56 -10.38 -2.24 -3.91
CA MET A 56 -11.55 -2.83 -3.25
C MET A 56 -12.17 -3.94 -4.11
N ALA A 57 -12.65 -4.99 -3.46
CA ALA A 57 -13.45 -6.04 -4.08
C ALA A 57 -14.75 -6.27 -3.31
N ARG A 58 -15.83 -6.54 -4.03
CA ARG A 58 -17.09 -7.04 -3.45
C ARG A 58 -17.07 -8.55 -3.52
N VAL A 59 -17.41 -9.20 -2.43
CA VAL A 59 -17.26 -10.65 -2.27
C VAL A 59 -18.52 -11.23 -1.66
N GLN A 60 -19.04 -12.28 -2.28
CA GLN A 60 -20.12 -13.08 -1.69
C GLN A 60 -19.55 -13.81 -0.47
N VAL A 61 -20.18 -13.59 0.69
CA VAL A 61 -19.76 -14.25 1.94
C VAL A 61 -19.98 -15.76 1.83
N GLY A 62 -18.98 -16.56 2.24
CA GLY A 62 -19.00 -18.03 2.15
C GLY A 62 -18.70 -18.61 0.77
N GLU A 63 -18.38 -17.76 -0.22
CA GLU A 63 -17.97 -18.23 -1.54
C GLU A 63 -16.48 -17.98 -1.80
N LYS A 64 -15.83 -18.94 -2.45
CA LYS A 64 -14.45 -18.78 -2.91
C LYS A 64 -14.39 -17.84 -4.09
N SER A 65 -13.55 -16.84 -3.98
CA SER A 65 -13.25 -15.87 -5.03
C SER A 65 -11.77 -15.90 -5.38
N ALA A 66 -11.42 -15.50 -6.59
CA ALA A 66 -10.03 -15.39 -7.02
C ALA A 66 -9.62 -13.93 -7.17
N MET A 67 -8.40 -13.62 -6.79
CA MET A 67 -7.78 -12.32 -6.99
C MET A 67 -6.56 -12.46 -7.88
N THR A 68 -6.46 -11.60 -8.88
CA THR A 68 -5.28 -11.52 -9.74
C THR A 68 -4.54 -10.21 -9.44
N VAL A 69 -3.24 -10.34 -9.25
CA VAL A 69 -2.32 -9.25 -8.97
C VAL A 69 -1.26 -9.22 -10.05
N ASN A 70 -1.10 -8.08 -10.70
CA ASN A 70 -0.03 -7.88 -11.67
C ASN A 70 1.19 -7.31 -10.95
N PHE A 71 2.37 -7.77 -11.32
CA PHE A 71 3.61 -7.31 -10.73
C PHE A 71 4.68 -7.01 -11.78
N SER A 72 5.58 -6.10 -11.42
CA SER A 72 6.80 -5.84 -12.14
C SER A 72 7.92 -5.54 -11.14
N ARG A 73 9.09 -6.16 -11.36
CA ARG A 73 10.26 -5.99 -10.51
C ARG A 73 11.44 -5.42 -11.29
N PRO A 74 12.31 -4.61 -10.68
CA PRO A 74 13.47 -4.06 -11.35
C PRO A 74 14.45 -5.17 -11.75
N MET A 75 15.25 -4.87 -12.75
CA MET A 75 16.39 -5.70 -13.13
C MET A 75 17.33 -5.86 -11.92
N PHE A 76 17.95 -7.03 -11.80
CA PHE A 76 18.86 -7.36 -10.69
C PHE A 76 18.25 -7.49 -9.29
N SER A 77 16.91 -7.45 -9.14
CA SER A 77 16.29 -7.87 -7.89
C SER A 77 16.39 -9.39 -7.71
N LYS A 78 16.56 -9.84 -6.45
CA LYS A 78 16.71 -11.25 -6.10
C LYS A 78 15.74 -11.64 -4.99
N ASN A 79 15.40 -12.92 -4.96
CA ASN A 79 14.59 -13.52 -3.89
C ASN A 79 13.29 -12.73 -3.64
N VAL A 80 12.59 -12.38 -4.74
CA VAL A 80 11.37 -11.59 -4.64
C VAL A 80 10.19 -12.52 -4.41
N SER A 81 9.44 -12.26 -3.35
CA SER A 81 8.22 -12.99 -3.01
C SER A 81 7.08 -12.03 -2.67
N LEU A 82 5.87 -12.47 -2.93
CA LEU A 82 4.64 -11.82 -2.54
C LEU A 82 4.02 -12.60 -1.39
N LYS A 83 3.97 -12.00 -0.20
CA LYS A 83 3.21 -12.53 0.94
C LYS A 83 1.80 -11.99 0.90
N VAL A 84 0.85 -12.90 1.12
CA VAL A 84 -0.58 -12.58 1.14
C VAL A 84 -1.10 -12.89 2.54
N GLN A 85 -1.67 -11.91 3.21
CA GLN A 85 -2.21 -12.04 4.55
C GLN A 85 -3.64 -11.50 4.60
N GLY A 86 -4.57 -12.32 5.04
CA GLY A 86 -5.94 -11.92 5.30
C GLY A 86 -6.13 -11.42 6.74
N THR A 87 -7.08 -10.54 6.94
CA THR A 87 -7.59 -10.23 8.28
C THR A 87 -8.39 -11.42 8.83
N ARG A 88 -8.90 -11.30 10.07
CA ARG A 88 -9.46 -12.41 10.87
C ARG A 88 -10.43 -13.32 10.11
N ASN A 89 -11.29 -12.75 9.27
CA ASN A 89 -12.37 -13.48 8.60
C ASN A 89 -12.08 -13.73 7.11
N VAL A 90 -10.82 -13.67 6.71
CA VAL A 90 -10.37 -13.99 5.35
C VAL A 90 -9.56 -15.27 5.38
N VAL A 91 -10.04 -16.29 4.70
CA VAL A 91 -9.32 -17.55 4.47
C VAL A 91 -8.62 -17.45 3.12
N LEU A 92 -7.33 -17.78 3.10
CA LEU A 92 -6.49 -17.76 1.91
C LEU A 92 -6.03 -19.17 1.57
N ASP A 93 -5.91 -19.49 0.29
CA ASP A 93 -5.36 -20.77 -0.18
C ASP A 93 -3.82 -20.77 -0.18
N VAL A 94 -3.22 -19.58 -0.25
CA VAL A 94 -1.76 -19.39 -0.29
C VAL A 94 -1.36 -18.19 0.56
N ASN A 95 -0.20 -18.30 1.21
CA ASN A 95 0.34 -17.22 2.06
C ASN A 95 1.58 -16.54 1.46
N GLU A 96 2.26 -17.21 0.52
CA GLU A 96 3.45 -16.68 -0.13
C GLU A 96 3.61 -17.24 -1.54
N ILE A 97 3.97 -16.39 -2.49
CA ILE A 97 4.17 -16.72 -3.90
C ILE A 97 5.54 -16.17 -4.31
N ALA A 98 6.42 -17.03 -4.83
CA ALA A 98 7.68 -16.58 -5.40
C ALA A 98 7.43 -15.85 -6.72
N LEU A 99 8.07 -14.69 -6.91
CA LEU A 99 7.99 -13.90 -8.13
C LEU A 99 9.28 -14.12 -8.95
N GLU A 100 9.33 -15.19 -9.72
CA GLU A 100 10.53 -15.57 -10.48
C GLU A 100 10.73 -14.70 -11.71
N ASP A 101 9.65 -14.37 -12.41
CA ASP A 101 9.68 -13.53 -13.59
C ASP A 101 9.87 -12.04 -13.27
N ARG A 102 10.32 -11.25 -14.26
CA ARG A 102 10.45 -9.79 -14.11
C ARG A 102 9.11 -9.08 -14.03
N SER A 103 8.12 -9.63 -14.70
CA SER A 103 6.75 -9.11 -14.70
C SER A 103 5.79 -10.23 -15.04
N GLY A 104 4.59 -10.13 -14.54
CA GLY A 104 3.56 -11.13 -14.78
C GLY A 104 2.35 -10.92 -13.91
N SER A 105 1.54 -11.94 -13.83
CA SER A 105 0.34 -11.99 -13.01
C SER A 105 0.39 -13.21 -12.10
N VAL A 106 0.02 -13.03 -10.85
CA VAL A 106 -0.20 -14.11 -9.90
C VAL A 106 -1.65 -14.08 -9.43
N SER A 107 -2.22 -15.25 -9.20
CA SER A 107 -3.58 -15.36 -8.70
C SER A 107 -3.60 -16.23 -7.45
N PHE A 108 -4.47 -15.87 -6.52
CA PHE A 108 -4.74 -16.64 -5.32
C PHE A 108 -6.23 -16.64 -5.02
N ALA A 109 -6.71 -17.70 -4.40
CA ALA A 109 -8.08 -17.80 -3.96
C ALA A 109 -8.25 -17.33 -2.51
N TYR A 110 -9.40 -16.75 -2.22
CA TYR A 110 -9.77 -16.31 -0.89
C TYR A 110 -11.27 -16.49 -0.67
N GLU A 111 -11.66 -16.54 0.61
CA GLU A 111 -13.03 -16.66 1.04
C GLU A 111 -13.27 -15.76 2.25
N LEU A 112 -14.40 -15.06 2.27
CA LEU A 112 -14.88 -14.35 3.45
C LEU A 112 -15.76 -15.28 4.27
N THR A 113 -15.42 -15.47 5.54
CA THR A 113 -16.24 -16.27 6.46
C THR A 113 -17.54 -15.56 6.81
N GLU A 114 -18.54 -16.30 7.25
CA GLU A 114 -19.85 -15.76 7.64
C GLU A 114 -19.74 -14.67 8.70
N GLY A 115 -20.54 -13.62 8.53
CA GLY A 115 -20.58 -12.47 9.44
C GLY A 115 -19.56 -11.37 9.12
N ALA A 116 -18.68 -11.56 8.15
CA ALA A 116 -17.72 -10.55 7.72
C ALA A 116 -18.40 -9.49 6.83
N SER A 117 -18.35 -8.22 7.24
CA SER A 117 -18.87 -7.10 6.43
C SER A 117 -17.77 -6.34 5.72
N TYR A 118 -16.67 -6.09 6.42
CA TYR A 118 -15.49 -5.38 5.90
C TYR A 118 -14.23 -6.06 6.42
N GLU A 119 -13.42 -6.49 5.51
CA GLU A 119 -12.15 -7.16 5.77
C GLU A 119 -11.08 -6.64 4.82
N SER A 120 -9.86 -7.12 4.94
CA SER A 120 -8.80 -6.75 4.02
C SER A 120 -7.79 -7.87 3.79
N ILE A 121 -7.15 -7.79 2.64
CA ILE A 121 -5.98 -8.57 2.29
C ILE A 121 -4.79 -7.63 2.22
N ILE A 122 -3.73 -7.96 2.93
CA ILE A 122 -2.45 -7.24 2.92
C ILE A 122 -1.51 -8.01 2.00
N LEU A 123 -1.01 -7.32 1.00
CA LEU A 123 0.01 -7.80 0.08
C LEU A 123 1.35 -7.20 0.49
N THR A 124 2.34 -8.03 0.75
CA THR A 124 3.70 -7.57 1.08
C THR A 124 4.69 -8.19 0.11
N VAL A 125 5.30 -7.35 -0.73
CA VAL A 125 6.40 -7.78 -1.58
C VAL A 125 7.71 -7.60 -0.81
N THR A 126 8.47 -8.67 -0.74
CA THR A 126 9.80 -8.69 -0.13
C THR A 126 10.81 -9.13 -1.18
N GLY A 127 11.94 -8.46 -1.25
CA GLY A 127 13.03 -8.84 -2.15
C GLY A 127 14.30 -8.05 -1.90
N GLU A 128 15.39 -8.46 -2.50
CA GLU A 128 16.66 -7.73 -2.48
C GLU A 128 16.81 -6.90 -3.75
N HIS A 129 17.14 -5.62 -3.59
CA HIS A 129 17.45 -4.71 -4.68
C HIS A 129 18.61 -3.82 -4.25
N ASP A 130 19.64 -3.69 -5.11
CA ASP A 130 20.88 -2.93 -4.84
C ASP A 130 21.53 -3.29 -3.49
N GLY A 131 21.54 -4.59 -3.15
CA GLY A 131 22.13 -5.10 -1.91
C GLY A 131 21.35 -4.78 -0.64
N LYS A 132 20.12 -4.30 -0.76
CA LYS A 132 19.24 -3.98 0.36
C LYS A 132 17.97 -4.81 0.29
N ILE A 133 17.49 -5.24 1.46
CA ILE A 133 16.17 -5.87 1.57
C ILE A 133 15.11 -4.76 1.53
N VAL A 134 14.18 -4.90 0.61
CA VAL A 134 13.04 -3.99 0.45
C VAL A 134 11.77 -4.76 0.80
N ASN A 135 10.98 -4.17 1.69
CA ASN A 135 9.63 -4.63 2.03
C ASN A 135 8.64 -3.54 1.65
N GLN A 136 7.62 -3.91 0.91
CA GLN A 136 6.65 -2.98 0.37
C GLN A 136 5.25 -3.57 0.50
N SER A 137 4.37 -2.90 1.23
CA SER A 137 3.03 -3.41 1.52
C SER A 137 1.96 -2.55 0.86
N SER A 138 0.89 -3.20 0.44
CA SER A 138 -0.34 -2.59 -0.04
C SER A 138 -1.54 -3.36 0.51
N GLN A 139 -2.73 -2.76 0.43
CA GLN A 139 -3.94 -3.31 1.03
C GLN A 139 -5.09 -3.32 0.04
N ILE A 140 -5.84 -4.41 0.04
CA ILE A 140 -7.09 -4.58 -0.73
C ILE A 140 -8.22 -4.67 0.28
N TYR A 141 -9.20 -3.80 0.15
CA TYR A 141 -10.39 -3.84 1.00
C TYR A 141 -11.43 -4.81 0.41
N LEU A 142 -11.99 -5.65 1.25
CA LEU A 142 -13.04 -6.60 0.90
C LEU A 142 -14.35 -6.15 1.54
N ARG A 143 -15.40 -6.08 0.75
CA ARG A 143 -16.76 -5.82 1.22
C ARG A 143 -17.62 -7.04 0.97
N GLY A 144 -18.12 -7.64 2.07
CA GLY A 144 -19.10 -8.72 2.01
C GLY A 144 -20.44 -8.24 1.46
N VAL A 145 -21.07 -9.04 0.60
CA VAL A 145 -22.39 -8.81 0.03
C VAL A 145 -23.23 -10.07 0.13
#